data_d6ee30ee269675ef91cca20549b84379
#
_entry.id   d6ee30ee269675ef91cca20549b84379
#
_cell.length_a   1.000
_cell.length_b   1.000
_cell.length_c   1.000
_cell.angle_alpha   90.00
_cell.angle_beta   90.00
_cell.angle_gamma   90.00
#
_symmetry.space_group_name_H-M   'P 1'
#
loop_
_entity.id
_entity.type
_entity.pdbx_description
1 polymer ?
#
loop_
_entity_poly.entity_id
_entity_poly.type
_entity_poly.pdbx_seq_one_letter_code
_entity_poly.pdbx_strand_id
1 'polypeptide(L)'
;FVRALILGLHLDIVNPSSKPLENISKTYDFVAMVPLQVLNSIEKLHLIKKLIVGGAKLDQKIKEHILSLNSECQVFETYGMTETITHIAAKKISEDFFTALPHAKISVDNRGCLVIDAQSVNTEKLITNDLVELKESNQFKWLGRVDNVINSGGIKLFPEQIEEKLTPFINNRFFVIGKEDDILGNKLVLIIESEPYVIEPEIFDVLSTFEKPKEIQFVTKFKETATGKILRKDNLR
;
A
#
# COMPACT_ATOMS: atom_id res chain seq x y z
N PHE A 1 -5.72 -22.46 -5.08
CA PHE A 1 -6.31 -23.78 -5.34
C PHE A 1 -7.57 -23.69 -6.21
N VAL A 2 -8.67 -23.06 -5.74
CA VAL A 2 -9.97 -23.00 -6.45
C VAL A 2 -9.83 -22.44 -7.88
N ARG A 3 -9.06 -21.37 -8.07
CA ARG A 3 -8.81 -20.80 -9.40
C ARG A 3 -8.14 -21.80 -10.33
N ALA A 4 -7.12 -22.51 -9.85
CA ALA A 4 -6.43 -23.52 -10.65
C ALA A 4 -7.36 -24.67 -11.02
N LEU A 5 -8.20 -25.12 -10.09
CA LEU A 5 -9.19 -26.18 -10.32
C LEU A 5 -10.20 -25.77 -11.41
N ILE A 6 -10.81 -24.60 -11.27
CA ILE A 6 -11.84 -24.11 -12.21
C ILE A 6 -11.28 -23.88 -13.62
N LEU A 7 -10.05 -23.37 -13.71
CA LEU A 7 -9.43 -23.02 -14.98
C LEU A 7 -8.56 -24.14 -15.58
N GLY A 8 -8.49 -25.33 -14.93
CA GLY A 8 -7.68 -26.45 -15.38
C GLY A 8 -6.17 -26.14 -15.41
N LEU A 9 -5.69 -25.28 -14.46
CA LEU A 9 -4.28 -24.91 -14.41
C LEU A 9 -3.46 -25.95 -13.65
N HIS A 10 -2.22 -26.15 -14.08
CA HIS A 10 -1.25 -26.89 -13.28
C HIS A 10 -0.85 -26.06 -12.05
N LEU A 11 -1.02 -26.62 -10.86
CA LEU A 11 -0.76 -25.95 -9.60
C LEU A 11 0.42 -26.58 -8.88
N ASP A 12 1.47 -25.80 -8.65
CA ASP A 12 2.54 -26.15 -7.73
C ASP A 12 2.28 -25.60 -6.33
N ILE A 13 2.35 -26.46 -5.36
CA ILE A 13 2.18 -26.10 -3.96
C ILE A 13 3.56 -26.10 -3.30
N VAL A 14 3.93 -24.97 -2.70
CA VAL A 14 5.18 -24.84 -1.93
C VAL A 14 4.86 -24.59 -0.46
N ASN A 15 5.77 -24.95 0.43
CA ASN A 15 5.62 -24.65 1.84
C ASN A 15 5.55 -23.13 2.06
N PRO A 16 4.67 -22.66 2.95
CA PRO A 16 4.61 -21.23 3.29
C PRO A 16 5.96 -20.74 3.79
N SER A 17 6.50 -19.71 3.12
CA SER A 17 7.76 -19.08 3.51
C SER A 17 7.80 -17.63 3.00
N SER A 18 8.72 -16.85 3.53
CA SER A 18 9.03 -15.50 2.99
C SER A 18 9.84 -15.57 1.69
N LYS A 19 10.35 -16.76 1.30
CA LYS A 19 11.18 -17.00 0.11
C LYS A 19 10.59 -18.12 -0.76
N PRO A 20 9.38 -17.95 -1.33
CA PRO A 20 8.68 -19.04 -2.01
C PRO A 20 9.39 -19.56 -3.25
N LEU A 21 10.30 -18.80 -3.85
CA LEU A 21 11.04 -19.18 -5.06
C LEU A 21 12.47 -19.67 -4.76
N GLU A 22 12.88 -19.84 -3.49
CA GLU A 22 14.27 -20.16 -3.13
C GLU A 22 14.82 -21.36 -3.90
N ASN A 23 14.05 -22.46 -3.95
CA ASN A 23 14.44 -23.72 -4.61
C ASN A 23 13.76 -23.93 -5.97
N ILE A 24 13.28 -22.87 -6.58
CA ILE A 24 12.58 -22.94 -7.86
C ILE A 24 13.56 -22.60 -9.00
N SER A 25 13.52 -23.42 -10.06
CA SER A 25 14.31 -23.24 -11.30
C SER A 25 13.45 -23.24 -12.57
N LYS A 26 12.17 -23.64 -12.47
CA LYS A 26 11.24 -23.63 -13.60
C LYS A 26 10.48 -22.32 -13.71
N THR A 27 9.94 -22.05 -14.89
CA THR A 27 9.13 -20.86 -15.17
C THR A 27 7.66 -21.09 -14.80
N TYR A 28 6.98 -20.00 -14.45
CA TYR A 28 5.55 -19.96 -14.14
C TYR A 28 4.84 -18.91 -14.98
N ASP A 29 3.66 -19.24 -15.45
CA ASP A 29 2.82 -18.26 -16.16
C ASP A 29 2.18 -17.26 -15.18
N PHE A 30 1.90 -17.70 -13.95
CA PHE A 30 1.23 -16.88 -12.95
C PHE A 30 1.67 -17.24 -11.52
N VAL A 31 1.98 -16.20 -10.73
CA VAL A 31 2.31 -16.31 -9.29
C VAL A 31 1.58 -15.22 -8.52
N ALA A 32 1.20 -15.50 -7.27
CA ALA A 32 0.66 -14.52 -6.33
C ALA A 32 1.58 -14.45 -5.10
N MET A 33 1.94 -13.24 -4.69
CA MET A 33 2.83 -12.99 -3.55
C MET A 33 2.35 -11.82 -2.71
N VAL A 34 2.80 -11.79 -1.44
CA VAL A 34 2.75 -10.58 -0.62
C VAL A 34 4.05 -9.78 -0.78
N PRO A 35 4.10 -8.48 -0.43
CA PRO A 35 5.29 -7.62 -0.64
C PRO A 35 6.59 -8.19 -0.09
N LEU A 36 6.57 -8.80 1.10
CA LEU A 36 7.76 -9.44 1.70
C LEU A 36 8.30 -10.59 0.85
N GLN A 37 7.41 -11.38 0.25
CA GLN A 37 7.80 -12.48 -0.63
C GLN A 37 8.39 -11.96 -1.94
N VAL A 38 7.84 -10.86 -2.47
CA VAL A 38 8.40 -10.20 -3.67
C VAL A 38 9.81 -9.71 -3.38
N LEU A 39 10.01 -8.98 -2.27
CA LEU A 39 11.33 -8.48 -1.85
C LEU A 39 12.38 -9.60 -1.81
N ASN A 40 12.02 -10.74 -1.22
CA ASN A 40 12.93 -11.88 -1.07
C ASN A 40 13.05 -12.75 -2.34
N SER A 41 12.35 -12.42 -3.42
CA SER A 41 12.32 -13.18 -4.67
C SER A 41 12.67 -12.34 -5.91
N ILE A 42 13.13 -11.10 -5.72
CA ILE A 42 13.37 -10.14 -6.81
C ILE A 42 14.29 -10.73 -7.88
N GLU A 43 15.38 -11.38 -7.49
CA GLU A 43 16.36 -12.00 -8.39
C GLU A 43 15.76 -13.12 -9.28
N LYS A 44 14.61 -13.66 -8.87
CA LYS A 44 13.92 -14.76 -9.56
C LYS A 44 12.67 -14.35 -10.32
N LEU A 45 12.40 -13.07 -10.45
CA LEU A 45 11.24 -12.57 -11.20
C LEU A 45 11.28 -12.96 -12.69
N HIS A 46 12.48 -13.19 -13.24
CA HIS A 46 12.65 -13.71 -14.61
C HIS A 46 12.01 -15.10 -14.83
N LEU A 47 11.70 -15.83 -13.75
CA LEU A 47 11.01 -17.13 -13.81
C LEU A 47 9.46 -16.97 -13.86
N ILE A 48 8.94 -15.75 -13.80
CA ILE A 48 7.51 -15.48 -13.69
C ILE A 48 7.07 -14.61 -14.88
N LYS A 49 6.01 -14.99 -15.60
CA LYS A 49 5.42 -14.14 -16.64
C LYS A 49 4.49 -13.09 -16.05
N LYS A 50 3.62 -13.47 -15.10
CA LYS A 50 2.67 -12.58 -14.46
C LYS A 50 2.69 -12.77 -12.94
N LEU A 51 2.93 -11.69 -12.23
CA LEU A 51 2.92 -11.64 -10.77
C LEU A 51 1.81 -10.70 -10.30
N ILE A 52 0.94 -11.18 -9.42
CA ILE A 52 0.06 -10.30 -8.65
C ILE A 52 0.60 -10.14 -7.23
N VAL A 53 0.58 -8.90 -6.74
CA VAL A 53 1.00 -8.55 -5.38
C VAL A 53 -0.21 -8.02 -4.63
N GLY A 54 -0.50 -8.61 -3.47
CA GLY A 54 -1.63 -8.24 -2.65
C GLY A 54 -1.35 -8.39 -1.16
N GLY A 55 -2.37 -8.10 -0.34
CA GLY A 55 -2.29 -8.17 1.13
C GLY A 55 -1.75 -6.90 1.80
N ALA A 56 -0.88 -6.14 1.12
CA ALA A 56 -0.41 -4.82 1.55
C ALA A 56 0.09 -4.03 0.33
N LYS A 57 0.29 -2.72 0.51
CA LYS A 57 0.89 -1.86 -0.51
C LYS A 57 2.34 -2.28 -0.77
N LEU A 58 2.73 -2.34 -2.04
CA LEU A 58 4.11 -2.57 -2.42
C LEU A 58 4.93 -1.30 -2.19
N ASP A 59 6.06 -1.43 -1.50
CA ASP A 59 6.97 -0.32 -1.21
C ASP A 59 7.54 0.29 -2.50
N GLN A 60 7.71 1.61 -2.51
CA GLN A 60 8.17 2.34 -3.69
C GLN A 60 9.59 1.92 -4.12
N LYS A 61 10.51 1.69 -3.17
CA LYS A 61 11.86 1.20 -3.48
C LYS A 61 11.84 -0.17 -4.17
N ILE A 62 10.93 -1.05 -3.73
CA ILE A 62 10.74 -2.37 -4.35
C ILE A 62 10.21 -2.21 -5.77
N LYS A 63 9.24 -1.31 -6.01
CA LYS A 63 8.71 -1.02 -7.35
C LYS A 63 9.80 -0.51 -8.29
N GLU A 64 10.57 0.48 -7.86
CA GLU A 64 11.67 1.06 -8.62
C GLU A 64 12.73 0.01 -8.96
N HIS A 65 13.08 -0.85 -7.99
CA HIS A 65 14.01 -1.95 -8.21
C HIS A 65 13.47 -2.92 -9.27
N ILE A 66 12.21 -3.36 -9.15
CA ILE A 66 11.59 -4.27 -10.13
C ILE A 66 11.59 -3.64 -11.54
N LEU A 67 11.22 -2.36 -11.63
CA LEU A 67 11.20 -1.64 -12.92
C LEU A 67 12.60 -1.49 -13.53
N SER A 68 13.64 -1.37 -12.70
CA SER A 68 15.03 -1.27 -13.16
C SER A 68 15.60 -2.59 -13.72
N LEU A 69 15.01 -3.72 -13.36
CA LEU A 69 15.52 -5.04 -13.78
C LEU A 69 15.26 -5.38 -15.25
N ASN A 70 14.49 -4.57 -15.99
CA ASN A 70 14.07 -4.85 -17.36
C ASN A 70 13.55 -6.30 -17.56
N SER A 71 12.90 -6.85 -16.52
CA SER A 71 12.35 -8.19 -16.56
C SER A 71 11.09 -8.24 -17.42
N GLU A 72 10.89 -9.35 -18.16
CA GLU A 72 9.64 -9.60 -18.88
C GLU A 72 8.45 -9.89 -17.93
N CYS A 73 8.68 -10.02 -16.64
CA CYS A 73 7.65 -10.24 -15.63
C CYS A 73 6.68 -9.05 -15.56
N GLN A 74 5.43 -9.30 -15.87
CA GLN A 74 4.37 -8.30 -15.67
C GLN A 74 3.91 -8.33 -14.22
N VAL A 75 4.21 -7.27 -13.47
CA VAL A 75 3.86 -7.17 -12.05
C VAL A 75 2.65 -6.25 -11.86
N PHE A 76 1.65 -6.74 -11.14
CA PHE A 76 0.40 -6.03 -10.83
C PHE A 76 0.21 -5.92 -9.32
N GLU A 77 -0.14 -4.76 -8.84
CA GLU A 77 -0.74 -4.58 -7.52
C GLU A 77 -2.24 -4.86 -7.60
N THR A 78 -2.78 -5.49 -6.57
CA THR A 78 -4.23 -5.76 -6.46
C THR A 78 -4.83 -5.01 -5.29
N TYR A 79 -6.07 -4.54 -5.47
CA TYR A 79 -6.86 -3.93 -4.42
C TYR A 79 -8.07 -4.82 -4.09
N GLY A 80 -8.25 -5.08 -2.81
CA GLY A 80 -9.34 -5.87 -2.25
C GLY A 80 -9.23 -5.96 -0.74
N MET A 81 -10.26 -6.47 -0.11
CA MET A 81 -10.36 -6.60 1.35
C MET A 81 -11.15 -7.85 1.71
N THR A 82 -11.24 -8.15 3.01
CA THR A 82 -11.98 -9.34 3.50
C THR A 82 -13.43 -9.32 3.02
N GLU A 83 -14.05 -8.15 3.06
CA GLU A 83 -15.44 -7.91 2.69
C GLU A 83 -15.70 -8.11 1.19
N THR A 84 -14.67 -8.06 0.36
CA THR A 84 -14.77 -8.36 -1.09
C THR A 84 -14.33 -9.78 -1.44
N ILE A 85 -13.95 -10.60 -0.43
CA ILE A 85 -13.49 -12.01 -0.58
C ILE A 85 -12.23 -12.13 -1.44
N THR A 86 -12.14 -11.36 -2.51
CA THR A 86 -11.03 -11.35 -3.49
C THR A 86 -10.71 -9.90 -3.91
N HIS A 87 -9.67 -9.74 -4.73
CA HIS A 87 -9.38 -8.44 -5.30
C HIS A 87 -10.47 -8.01 -6.30
N ILE A 88 -10.82 -6.74 -6.26
CA ILE A 88 -11.83 -6.11 -7.12
C ILE A 88 -11.20 -5.15 -8.14
N ALA A 89 -9.95 -4.82 -8.00
CA ALA A 89 -9.21 -3.99 -8.93
C ALA A 89 -7.74 -4.39 -8.99
N ALA A 90 -7.08 -4.04 -10.08
CA ALA A 90 -5.64 -4.24 -10.28
C ALA A 90 -5.05 -3.09 -11.08
N LYS A 91 -3.73 -2.87 -10.91
CA LYS A 91 -2.92 -1.96 -11.73
C LYS A 91 -1.54 -2.55 -11.97
N LYS A 92 -0.89 -2.18 -13.07
CA LYS A 92 0.55 -2.44 -13.20
C LYS A 92 1.32 -1.59 -12.20
N ILE A 93 2.47 -2.06 -11.75
CA ILE A 93 3.31 -1.29 -10.79
C ILE A 93 3.81 0.04 -11.37
N SER A 94 3.81 0.19 -12.70
CA SER A 94 4.13 1.43 -13.41
C SER A 94 2.95 2.40 -13.55
N GLU A 95 1.76 2.01 -13.12
CA GLU A 95 0.54 2.82 -13.22
C GLU A 95 0.13 3.36 -11.86
N ASP A 96 -0.49 4.55 -11.84
CA ASP A 96 -0.99 5.18 -10.63
C ASP A 96 -2.40 4.70 -10.26
N PHE A 97 -3.23 4.41 -11.27
CA PHE A 97 -4.64 4.12 -11.10
C PHE A 97 -4.93 2.63 -11.16
N PHE A 98 -5.69 2.15 -10.18
CA PHE A 98 -6.29 0.83 -10.23
C PHE A 98 -7.46 0.84 -11.21
N THR A 99 -7.57 -0.22 -12.01
CA THR A 99 -8.73 -0.47 -12.86
C THR A 99 -9.60 -1.53 -12.19
N ALA A 100 -10.88 -1.21 -11.98
CA ALA A 100 -11.85 -2.14 -11.44
C ALA A 100 -12.05 -3.32 -12.39
N LEU A 101 -12.14 -4.51 -11.83
CA LEU A 101 -12.41 -5.74 -12.59
C LEU A 101 -13.88 -5.77 -13.04
N PRO A 102 -14.22 -6.51 -14.12
CA PRO A 102 -15.55 -6.49 -14.73
C PRO A 102 -16.73 -6.82 -13.78
N HIS A 103 -16.46 -7.53 -12.69
CA HIS A 103 -17.49 -7.91 -11.70
C HIS A 103 -17.71 -6.84 -10.62
N ALA A 104 -16.95 -5.74 -10.63
CA ALA A 104 -17.05 -4.67 -9.65
C ALA A 104 -17.32 -3.32 -10.32
N LYS A 105 -18.31 -2.59 -9.82
CA LYS A 105 -18.54 -1.18 -10.13
C LYS A 105 -18.08 -0.34 -8.96
N ILE A 106 -17.52 0.81 -9.24
CA ILE A 106 -16.97 1.71 -8.22
C ILE A 106 -17.63 3.08 -8.32
N SER A 107 -17.73 3.74 -7.18
CA SER A 107 -18.15 5.13 -7.03
C SER A 107 -17.52 5.69 -5.75
N VAL A 108 -17.81 6.94 -5.41
CA VAL A 108 -17.41 7.54 -4.13
C VAL A 108 -18.62 8.03 -3.36
N ASP A 109 -18.52 8.01 -2.03
CA ASP A 109 -19.51 8.63 -1.15
C ASP A 109 -19.23 10.14 -0.97
N ASN A 110 -20.04 10.82 -0.15
CA ASN A 110 -19.91 12.25 0.13
C ASN A 110 -18.62 12.61 0.90
N ARG A 111 -17.88 11.63 1.45
CA ARG A 111 -16.57 11.81 2.10
C ARG A 111 -15.42 11.70 1.10
N GLY A 112 -15.68 11.25 -0.14
CA GLY A 112 -14.68 10.86 -1.13
C GLY A 112 -14.13 9.45 -0.92
N CYS A 113 -14.83 8.62 -0.11
CA CYS A 113 -14.42 7.25 0.13
C CYS A 113 -14.98 6.31 -0.95
N LEU A 114 -14.19 5.30 -1.31
CA LEU A 114 -14.56 4.30 -2.31
C LEU A 114 -15.80 3.52 -1.89
N VAL A 115 -16.76 3.42 -2.79
CA VAL A 115 -17.93 2.56 -2.69
C VAL A 115 -17.83 1.48 -3.76
N ILE A 116 -17.94 0.23 -3.33
CA ILE A 116 -17.80 -0.95 -4.18
C ILE A 116 -19.15 -1.63 -4.31
N ASP A 117 -19.61 -1.82 -5.55
CA ASP A 117 -20.80 -2.62 -5.90
C ASP A 117 -20.32 -3.84 -6.68
N ALA A 118 -20.25 -4.98 -6.01
CA ALA A 118 -19.79 -6.25 -6.55
C ALA A 118 -20.78 -7.37 -6.15
N GLN A 119 -21.95 -7.37 -6.76
CA GLN A 119 -23.10 -8.23 -6.39
C GLN A 119 -22.78 -9.73 -6.44
N SER A 120 -21.80 -10.17 -7.23
CA SER A 120 -21.34 -11.56 -7.24
C SER A 120 -20.56 -11.96 -5.98
N VAL A 121 -20.13 -10.99 -5.18
CA VAL A 121 -19.32 -11.18 -3.99
C VAL A 121 -20.06 -10.76 -2.72
N ASN A 122 -20.78 -9.63 -2.80
CA ASN A 122 -21.59 -9.10 -1.69
C ASN A 122 -22.89 -8.52 -2.26
N THR A 123 -24.02 -8.88 -1.66
CA THR A 123 -25.35 -8.42 -2.08
C THR A 123 -25.56 -6.92 -1.83
N GLU A 124 -24.86 -6.34 -0.87
CA GLU A 124 -24.94 -4.92 -0.54
C GLU A 124 -23.70 -4.17 -1.05
N LYS A 125 -23.89 -2.87 -1.32
CA LYS A 125 -22.76 -1.98 -1.62
C LYS A 125 -21.87 -1.82 -0.40
N LEU A 126 -20.59 -2.03 -0.58
CA LEU A 126 -19.60 -1.85 0.45
C LEU A 126 -19.11 -0.40 0.46
N ILE A 127 -19.37 0.33 1.54
CA ILE A 127 -18.87 1.67 1.77
C ILE A 127 -17.57 1.53 2.56
N THR A 128 -16.46 1.94 1.95
CA THR A 128 -15.14 1.82 2.59
C THR A 128 -14.76 3.09 3.37
N ASN A 129 -13.63 3.02 4.07
CA ASN A 129 -12.94 4.20 4.62
C ASN A 129 -11.68 4.56 3.81
N ASP A 130 -11.57 4.08 2.59
CA ASP A 130 -10.46 4.35 1.68
C ASP A 130 -10.79 5.55 0.80
N LEU A 131 -10.08 6.64 1.00
CA LEU A 131 -10.17 7.84 0.18
C LEU A 131 -9.53 7.57 -1.17
N VAL A 132 -10.22 7.98 -2.22
CA VAL A 132 -9.76 7.76 -3.60
C VAL A 132 -9.99 9.00 -4.47
N GLU A 133 -9.19 9.09 -5.52
CA GLU A 133 -9.42 9.95 -6.67
C GLU A 133 -9.95 9.09 -7.82
N LEU A 134 -11.15 9.38 -8.31
CA LEU A 134 -11.68 8.72 -9.51
C LEU A 134 -11.13 9.42 -10.75
N LYS A 135 -10.60 8.67 -11.72
CA LYS A 135 -10.19 9.19 -13.02
C LYS A 135 -11.28 8.99 -14.07
N GLU A 136 -11.87 7.79 -14.09
CA GLU A 136 -12.95 7.38 -14.98
C GLU A 136 -13.96 6.54 -14.18
N SER A 137 -15.02 6.08 -14.82
CA SER A 137 -16.06 5.30 -14.14
C SER A 137 -15.56 3.99 -13.52
N ASN A 138 -14.39 3.50 -13.92
CA ASN A 138 -13.81 2.23 -13.47
C ASN A 138 -12.35 2.35 -13.01
N GLN A 139 -11.79 3.57 -12.88
CA GLN A 139 -10.41 3.76 -12.44
C GLN A 139 -10.33 4.65 -11.22
N PHE A 140 -9.50 4.27 -10.26
CA PHE A 140 -9.26 5.06 -9.06
C PHE A 140 -7.79 5.00 -8.60
N LYS A 141 -7.34 6.10 -7.99
CA LYS A 141 -6.08 6.17 -7.25
C LYS A 141 -6.40 6.16 -5.76
N TRP A 142 -5.79 5.26 -5.01
CA TRP A 142 -5.92 5.22 -3.56
C TRP A 142 -5.08 6.34 -2.93
N LEU A 143 -5.69 7.15 -2.08
CA LEU A 143 -5.05 8.30 -1.44
C LEU A 143 -4.67 8.04 0.02
N GLY A 144 -5.37 7.12 0.68
CA GLY A 144 -5.17 6.82 2.09
C GLY A 144 -6.49 6.47 2.79
N ARG A 145 -6.45 6.44 4.12
CA ARG A 145 -7.63 6.16 4.95
C ARG A 145 -8.22 7.47 5.48
N VAL A 146 -9.54 7.62 5.40
CA VAL A 146 -10.22 8.82 5.96
C VAL A 146 -9.93 9.00 7.45
N ASP A 147 -9.77 7.89 8.18
CA ASP A 147 -9.46 7.88 9.62
C ASP A 147 -8.07 8.47 9.94
N ASN A 148 -7.17 8.51 8.97
CA ASN A 148 -5.79 8.99 9.13
C ASN A 148 -5.60 10.43 8.62
N VAL A 149 -6.59 11.02 7.95
CA VAL A 149 -6.48 12.39 7.41
C VAL A 149 -6.18 13.37 8.54
N ILE A 150 -5.17 14.21 8.32
CA ILE A 150 -4.77 15.28 9.24
C ILE A 150 -5.31 16.60 8.72
N ASN A 151 -6.14 17.27 9.52
CA ASN A 151 -6.59 18.63 9.21
C ASN A 151 -5.65 19.63 9.90
N SER A 152 -4.76 20.26 9.14
CA SER A 152 -3.75 21.20 9.63
C SER A 152 -3.98 22.57 9.03
N GLY A 153 -4.38 23.54 9.84
CA GLY A 153 -4.66 24.91 9.37
C GLY A 153 -5.72 24.98 8.24
N GLY A 154 -6.71 24.11 8.26
CA GLY A 154 -7.76 24.02 7.24
C GLY A 154 -7.38 23.21 5.98
N ILE A 155 -6.16 22.68 5.93
CA ILE A 155 -5.67 21.85 4.82
C ILE A 155 -5.76 20.38 5.22
N LYS A 156 -6.31 19.55 4.32
CA LYS A 156 -6.33 18.09 4.48
C LYS A 156 -5.01 17.51 4.00
N LEU A 157 -4.27 16.87 4.89
CA LEU A 157 -3.03 16.16 4.60
C LEU A 157 -3.29 14.66 4.65
N PHE A 158 -2.68 13.93 3.73
CA PHE A 158 -2.83 12.49 3.57
C PHE A 158 -1.55 11.79 4.02
N PRO A 159 -1.50 11.23 5.24
CA PRO A 159 -0.29 10.61 5.80
C PRO A 159 0.38 9.62 4.87
N GLU A 160 -0.41 8.74 4.27
CA GLU A 160 0.10 7.66 3.42
C GLU A 160 0.81 8.18 2.15
N GLN A 161 0.42 9.35 1.63
CA GLN A 161 1.10 9.99 0.51
C GLN A 161 2.39 10.67 0.94
N ILE A 162 2.40 11.30 2.12
CA ILE A 162 3.58 11.93 2.70
C ILE A 162 4.63 10.85 3.02
N GLU A 163 4.19 9.74 3.62
CA GLU A 163 5.03 8.57 3.91
C GLU A 163 5.66 8.00 2.62
N GLU A 164 4.88 7.89 1.55
CA GLU A 164 5.37 7.42 0.25
C GLU A 164 6.50 8.31 -0.29
N LYS A 165 6.34 9.64 -0.23
CA LYS A 165 7.36 10.60 -0.66
C LYS A 165 8.63 10.53 0.19
N LEU A 166 8.52 10.22 1.49
CA LEU A 166 9.65 10.14 2.41
C LEU A 166 10.36 8.78 2.42
N THR A 167 9.70 7.72 1.96
CA THR A 167 10.25 6.36 1.94
C THR A 167 11.63 6.24 1.25
N PRO A 168 11.95 6.94 0.15
CA PRO A 168 13.29 6.89 -0.45
C PRO A 168 14.42 7.41 0.46
N PHE A 169 14.11 8.31 1.39
CA PHE A 169 15.08 9.05 2.21
C PHE A 169 15.22 8.50 3.62
N ILE A 170 14.21 7.84 4.16
CA ILE A 170 14.20 7.29 5.52
C ILE A 170 14.26 5.76 5.44
N ASN A 171 15.33 5.17 5.97
CA ASN A 171 15.52 3.71 5.95
C ASN A 171 14.86 2.99 7.11
N ASN A 172 14.64 3.69 8.22
CA ASN A 172 13.95 3.17 9.39
C ASN A 172 12.44 3.08 9.13
N ARG A 173 11.74 2.27 9.87
CA ARG A 173 10.27 2.29 9.87
C ARG A 173 9.79 3.61 10.43
N PHE A 174 8.83 4.22 9.79
CA PHE A 174 8.26 5.50 10.20
C PHE A 174 6.81 5.62 9.77
N PHE A 175 6.13 6.59 10.34
CA PHE A 175 4.82 7.05 9.88
C PHE A 175 4.60 8.51 10.27
N VAL A 176 3.61 9.16 9.66
CA VAL A 176 3.18 10.51 10.05
C VAL A 176 1.79 10.48 10.68
N ILE A 177 1.56 11.38 11.64
CA ILE A 177 0.30 11.48 12.38
C ILE A 177 0.02 12.95 12.74
N GLY A 178 -1.27 13.28 12.91
CA GLY A 178 -1.69 14.55 13.51
C GLY A 178 -1.56 14.53 15.02
N LYS A 179 -0.99 15.58 15.59
CA LYS A 179 -0.97 15.90 17.02
C LYS A 179 -1.71 17.22 17.23
N GLU A 180 -2.55 17.29 18.24
CA GLU A 180 -3.27 18.52 18.58
C GLU A 180 -2.32 19.72 18.68
N ASP A 181 -2.74 20.84 18.15
CA ASP A 181 -1.98 22.09 18.08
C ASP A 181 -2.96 23.29 18.19
N ASP A 182 -2.66 24.22 19.07
CA ASP A 182 -3.57 25.34 19.41
C ASP A 182 -3.83 26.29 18.22
N ILE A 183 -2.90 26.35 17.25
CA ILE A 183 -3.00 27.27 16.09
C ILE A 183 -3.52 26.53 14.86
N LEU A 184 -3.02 25.34 14.62
CA LEU A 184 -3.31 24.57 13.39
C LEU A 184 -4.47 23.58 13.55
N GLY A 185 -5.00 23.41 14.77
CA GLY A 185 -5.90 22.32 15.12
C GLY A 185 -5.15 20.99 15.22
N ASN A 186 -4.42 20.61 14.18
CA ASN A 186 -3.45 19.52 14.22
C ASN A 186 -2.18 19.92 13.49
N LYS A 187 -1.02 19.64 14.07
CA LYS A 187 0.28 19.69 13.41
C LYS A 187 0.70 18.29 12.95
N LEU A 188 1.43 18.22 11.84
CA LEU A 188 1.98 16.97 11.32
C LEU A 188 3.22 16.60 12.10
N VAL A 189 3.25 15.38 12.65
CA VAL A 189 4.36 14.79 13.39
C VAL A 189 4.88 13.58 12.62
N LEU A 190 6.20 13.51 12.39
CA LEU A 190 6.90 12.35 11.87
C LEU A 190 7.40 11.51 13.04
N ILE A 191 7.04 10.22 13.08
CA ILE A 191 7.50 9.29 14.12
C ILE A 191 8.36 8.21 13.46
N ILE A 192 9.58 8.02 13.98
CA ILE A 192 10.57 7.10 13.44
C ILE A 192 10.96 6.06 14.49
N GLU A 193 10.98 4.79 14.09
CA GLU A 193 11.41 3.67 14.93
C GLU A 193 12.94 3.56 14.91
N SER A 194 13.59 4.29 15.80
CA SER A 194 15.06 4.25 16.00
C SER A 194 15.46 5.00 17.25
N GLU A 195 16.73 4.86 17.64
CA GLU A 195 17.39 5.84 18.49
C GLU A 195 17.47 7.20 17.77
N PRO A 196 17.43 8.33 18.50
CA PRO A 196 17.52 9.65 17.88
C PRO A 196 18.77 9.84 17.03
N TYR A 197 18.60 10.41 15.83
CA TYR A 197 19.69 10.82 14.96
C TYR A 197 19.36 12.15 14.26
N VAL A 198 20.34 12.79 13.67
CA VAL A 198 20.15 14.03 12.89
C VAL A 198 19.52 13.68 11.56
N ILE A 199 18.41 14.32 11.25
CA ILE A 199 17.75 14.22 9.94
C ILE A 199 18.10 15.47 9.14
N GLU A 200 18.66 15.26 7.97
CA GLU A 200 19.01 16.35 7.07
C GLU A 200 17.72 17.01 6.55
N PRO A 201 17.59 18.35 6.68
CA PRO A 201 16.36 19.07 6.30
C PRO A 201 15.99 18.88 4.82
N GLU A 202 16.94 18.63 3.95
CA GLU A 202 16.80 18.46 2.51
C GLU A 202 15.88 17.28 2.13
N ILE A 203 15.77 16.27 2.99
CA ILE A 203 14.87 15.14 2.74
C ILE A 203 13.40 15.59 2.68
N PHE A 204 13.07 16.72 3.28
CA PHE A 204 11.71 17.28 3.25
C PHE A 204 11.44 18.17 2.03
N ASP A 205 12.39 18.38 1.13
CA ASP A 205 12.19 19.23 -0.05
C ASP A 205 11.32 18.57 -1.11
N VAL A 206 11.12 17.26 -1.02
CA VAL A 206 10.12 16.50 -1.81
C VAL A 206 8.67 16.77 -1.37
N LEU A 207 8.49 17.40 -0.23
CA LEU A 207 7.18 17.72 0.36
C LEU A 207 6.80 19.16 0.07
N SER A 208 5.50 19.41 -0.11
CA SER A 208 4.99 20.78 -0.11
C SER A 208 5.18 21.44 1.27
N THR A 209 5.12 22.76 1.33
CA THR A 209 5.28 23.51 2.58
C THR A 209 4.35 23.03 3.70
N PHE A 210 3.14 22.63 3.35
CA PHE A 210 2.14 22.17 4.33
C PHE A 210 2.35 20.72 4.77
N GLU A 211 3.02 19.91 3.96
CA GLU A 211 3.31 18.51 4.26
C GLU A 211 4.59 18.33 5.10
N LYS A 212 5.40 19.41 5.28
CA LYS A 212 6.62 19.32 6.08
C LYS A 212 6.29 19.12 7.56
N PRO A 213 6.84 18.08 8.22
CA PRO A 213 6.60 17.81 9.63
C PRO A 213 6.99 19.02 10.51
N LYS A 214 6.15 19.34 11.48
CA LYS A 214 6.43 20.39 12.49
C LYS A 214 7.16 19.84 13.71
N GLU A 215 7.10 18.53 13.90
CA GLU A 215 7.74 17.81 14.99
C GLU A 215 8.23 16.45 14.49
N ILE A 216 9.40 16.01 14.99
CA ILE A 216 9.94 14.68 14.73
C ILE A 216 10.11 14.00 16.08
N GLN A 217 9.59 12.78 16.20
CA GLN A 217 9.72 11.95 17.38
C GLN A 217 10.42 10.63 17.03
N PHE A 218 11.24 10.14 17.95
CA PHE A 218 11.89 8.85 17.86
C PHE A 218 11.34 7.92 18.92
N VAL A 219 11.08 6.67 18.53
CA VAL A 219 10.67 5.60 19.43
C VAL A 219 11.55 4.37 19.18
N THR A 220 11.97 3.71 20.24
CA THR A 220 12.85 2.53 20.11
C THR A 220 12.15 1.36 19.43
N LYS A 221 10.83 1.23 19.61
CA LYS A 221 10.01 0.20 18.98
C LYS A 221 8.56 0.64 18.91
N PHE A 222 7.92 0.39 17.75
CA PHE A 222 6.50 0.67 17.57
C PHE A 222 5.62 -0.28 18.39
N LYS A 223 4.55 0.27 18.97
CA LYS A 223 3.42 -0.50 19.47
C LYS A 223 2.59 -0.97 18.30
N GLU A 224 2.34 -2.26 18.23
CA GLU A 224 1.67 -2.91 17.11
C GLU A 224 0.57 -3.87 17.60
N THR A 225 -0.37 -4.16 16.72
CA THR A 225 -1.31 -5.26 16.90
C THR A 225 -0.60 -6.61 16.82
N ALA A 226 -1.26 -7.69 17.24
CA ALA A 226 -0.74 -9.06 17.09
C ALA A 226 -0.40 -9.45 15.63
N THR A 227 -0.98 -8.75 14.65
CA THR A 227 -0.73 -8.95 13.22
C THR A 227 0.34 -8.02 12.62
N GLY A 228 1.05 -7.24 13.46
CA GLY A 228 2.12 -6.34 13.04
C GLY A 228 1.66 -4.99 12.47
N LYS A 229 0.38 -4.61 12.65
CA LYS A 229 -0.11 -3.29 12.24
C LYS A 229 0.23 -2.26 13.30
N ILE A 230 0.88 -1.16 12.89
CA ILE A 230 1.26 -0.05 13.80
C ILE A 230 0.01 0.61 14.39
N LEU A 231 -0.01 0.73 15.72
CA LEU A 231 -1.02 1.47 16.46
C LEU A 231 -0.57 2.94 16.54
N ARG A 232 -0.86 3.72 15.48
CA ARG A 232 -0.32 5.07 15.28
C ARG A 232 -0.53 5.98 16.47
N LYS A 233 -1.75 6.03 17.03
CA LYS A 233 -2.09 6.88 18.18
C LYS A 233 -1.33 6.52 19.47
N ASP A 234 -1.07 5.23 19.67
CA ASP A 234 -0.40 4.73 20.89
C ASP A 234 1.13 5.00 20.87
N ASN A 235 1.66 5.37 19.73
CA ASN A 235 3.08 5.72 19.55
C ASN A 235 3.34 7.24 19.57
N LEU A 236 2.30 8.07 19.60
CA LEU A 236 2.41 9.52 19.73
C LEU A 236 2.71 9.89 21.19
N ARG A 237 3.67 10.80 21.39
CA ARG A 237 4.06 11.33 22.72
C ARG A 237 3.69 12.79 22.87
#